data_ea56e66b0b27a7172cb9dcc3375bbcc9
#
_entry.id   ea56e66b0b27a7172cb9dcc3375bbcc9
#
_cell.length_a   1.000
_cell.length_b   1.000
_cell.length_c   1.000
_cell.angle_alpha   90.00
_cell.angle_beta   90.00
_cell.angle_gamma   90.00
#
_symmetry.space_group_name_H-M   'P 1'
#
loop_
_entity.id
_entity.type
_entity.pdbx_description
1 polymer ?
#
loop_
_entity_poly.entity_id
_entity_poly.type
_entity_poly.pdbx_seq_one_letter_code
_entity_poly.pdbx_strand_id
1 'polypeptide(L)'
;MDILLLFSPHFGILNAPLASNGRIIRHQQKKRSEVMDIWKELQDEGIDPSLLEEIQHFRAAHPVPPEGAARIPAPQCLYYGKEVWESAAAALLCGQHLLLAGPKATGKNVLAENLAAVFGRPVWDVSMYVNVDAAALI
;
A
#
# COMPACT_ATOMS: atom_id res chain seq x y z
N MET A 1 -12.15 -16.02 3.49
CA MET A 1 -10.76 -15.67 3.76
C MET A 1 -10.24 -14.94 2.52
N ASP A 2 -10.21 -13.66 2.59
CA ASP A 2 -9.89 -12.83 1.43
C ASP A 2 -8.50 -12.24 1.60
N ILE A 3 -7.84 -12.33 0.62
CA ILE A 3 -6.51 -12.45 0.21
C ILE A 3 -6.00 -11.15 -0.31
N LEU A 4 -4.89 -11.02 -0.40
CA LEU A 4 -3.57 -11.23 -0.89
C LEU A 4 -3.03 -9.94 -1.49
N LEU A 5 -2.08 -9.38 -0.86
CA LEU A 5 -1.21 -8.39 -1.46
C LEU A 5 0.20 -8.92 -1.45
N LEU A 6 0.76 -9.14 -2.63
CA LEU A 6 2.17 -9.41 -2.78
C LEU A 6 2.89 -8.08 -2.99
N PHE A 7 3.71 -7.72 -2.05
CA PHE A 7 4.58 -6.56 -2.14
C PHE A 7 6.02 -7.01 -2.31
N SER A 8 6.69 -6.49 -3.30
CA SER A 8 8.13 -6.64 -3.44
C SER A 8 8.78 -5.27 -3.45
N PRO A 9 9.86 -5.04 -2.70
CA PRO A 9 10.55 -3.76 -2.70
C PRO A 9 11.16 -3.40 -4.06
N HIS A 10 11.35 -4.39 -4.93
CA HIS A 10 11.90 -4.21 -6.27
C HIS A 10 10.86 -4.08 -7.39
N PHE A 11 9.65 -4.61 -7.15
CA PHE A 11 8.58 -4.63 -8.14
C PHE A 11 7.30 -4.07 -7.56
N GLY A 12 6.73 -3.09 -7.65
CA GLY A 12 5.45 -2.55 -7.20
C GLY A 12 4.46 -3.51 -6.51
N ILE A 13 3.35 -3.00 -6.06
CA ILE A 13 2.30 -3.77 -5.38
C ILE A 13 1.36 -4.41 -6.40
N LEU A 14 1.14 -5.71 -6.26
CA LEU A 14 0.06 -6.44 -6.91
C LEU A 14 -1.15 -6.48 -5.97
N ASN A 15 -2.21 -5.77 -6.30
CA ASN A 15 -3.46 -5.79 -5.57
C ASN A 15 -4.49 -6.64 -6.33
N ALA A 16 -5.10 -7.60 -5.65
CA ALA A 16 -6.16 -8.43 -6.21
C ALA A 16 -7.51 -8.04 -5.60
N PRO A 17 -8.34 -7.26 -6.28
CA PRO A 17 -9.68 -6.98 -5.80
C PRO A 17 -10.60 -8.17 -6.06
N LEU A 18 -11.29 -8.62 -5.03
CA LEU A 18 -12.45 -9.48 -5.19
C LEU A 18 -13.61 -8.65 -5.76
N ALA A 19 -14.16 -9.11 -6.87
CA ALA A 19 -15.35 -8.55 -7.44
C ALA A 19 -16.51 -8.62 -6.44
N SER A 20 -16.88 -7.50 -5.87
CA SER A 20 -18.17 -7.34 -5.20
C SER A 20 -18.94 -6.24 -5.89
N ASN A 21 -20.07 -6.62 -6.50
CA ASN A 21 -21.13 -5.71 -6.90
C ASN A 21 -21.60 -4.92 -5.67
N GLY A 22 -21.12 -3.73 -5.50
CA GLY A 22 -21.52 -2.82 -4.44
C GLY A 22 -21.68 -1.42 -5.00
N ARG A 23 -22.91 -0.95 -5.08
CA ARG A 23 -23.26 0.42 -5.41
C ARG A 23 -22.42 1.40 -4.63
N ILE A 24 -21.61 2.17 -5.34
CA ILE A 24 -20.97 3.36 -4.77
C ILE A 24 -22.04 4.38 -4.48
N ILE A 25 -22.32 4.59 -3.21
CA ILE A 25 -23.15 5.71 -2.74
C ILE A 25 -22.33 6.98 -2.99
N ARG A 26 -22.75 7.75 -3.98
CA ARG A 26 -22.26 9.10 -4.24
C ARG A 26 -22.79 10.04 -3.15
N HIS A 27 -22.13 10.11 -2.03
CA HIS A 27 -22.26 11.24 -1.10
C HIS A 27 -20.91 11.48 -0.44
N GLN A 28 -20.23 12.44 -0.96
CA GLN A 28 -19.41 13.49 -0.34
C GLN A 28 -18.34 14.02 -1.30
N GLN A 29 -18.81 14.62 -2.37
CA GLN A 29 -18.01 15.63 -3.05
C GLN A 29 -18.15 16.94 -2.25
N LYS A 30 -17.43 17.07 -1.14
CA LYS A 30 -17.15 18.38 -0.56
C LYS A 30 -16.06 18.27 0.52
N LYS A 31 -14.82 18.17 0.07
CA LYS A 31 -13.59 18.72 0.64
C LYS A 31 -12.38 18.19 -0.15
N ARG A 32 -12.26 18.63 -1.38
CA ARG A 32 -11.01 18.58 -2.10
C ARG A 32 -10.20 19.80 -1.64
N SER A 33 -9.30 19.65 -0.66
CA SER A 33 -8.15 20.56 -0.54
C SER A 33 -7.17 20.27 0.62
N GLU A 34 -7.06 19.06 1.13
CA GLU A 34 -5.85 18.72 1.88
C GLU A 34 -5.44 17.31 1.48
N VAL A 35 -4.35 17.23 0.71
CA VAL A 35 -3.64 15.97 0.51
C VAL A 35 -3.14 15.56 1.89
N MET A 36 -3.55 14.39 2.36
CA MET A 36 -3.11 13.85 3.65
C MET A 36 -1.58 13.75 3.65
N ASP A 37 -0.93 14.40 4.61
CA ASP A 37 0.49 14.22 4.84
C ASP A 37 0.71 12.93 5.63
N ILE A 38 0.92 11.84 4.90
CA ILE A 38 1.08 10.52 5.47
C ILE A 38 2.24 10.44 6.46
N TRP A 39 3.30 11.21 6.27
CA TRP A 39 4.45 11.21 7.16
C TRP A 39 4.09 11.79 8.52
N LYS A 40 3.34 12.88 8.52
CA LYS A 40 2.85 13.50 9.76
C LYS A 40 1.88 12.57 10.49
N GLU A 41 0.94 11.98 9.76
CA GLU A 41 -0.01 11.03 10.34
C GLU A 41 0.68 9.83 10.99
N LEU A 42 1.74 9.28 10.36
CA LEU A 42 2.52 8.18 10.93
C LEU A 42 3.31 8.58 12.17
N GLN A 43 3.83 9.81 12.21
CA GLN A 43 4.47 10.34 13.41
C GLN A 43 3.46 10.54 14.55
N ASP A 44 2.28 11.04 14.24
CA ASP A 44 1.19 11.24 15.21
C ASP A 44 0.66 9.90 15.75
N GLU A 45 0.63 8.85 14.93
CA GLU A 45 0.33 7.46 15.34
C GLU A 45 1.46 6.85 16.21
N GLY A 46 2.61 7.49 16.25
CA GLY A 46 3.75 7.08 17.07
C GLY A 46 4.57 5.95 16.46
N ILE A 47 4.61 5.86 15.14
CA ILE A 47 5.54 4.95 14.43
C ILE A 47 6.98 5.35 14.76
N ASP A 48 7.85 4.34 14.92
CA ASP A 48 9.25 4.56 15.29
C ASP A 48 9.94 5.52 14.30
N PRO A 49 10.50 6.64 14.80
CA PRO A 49 11.20 7.61 13.95
C PRO A 49 12.37 7.01 13.16
N SER A 50 13.10 6.08 13.75
CA SER A 50 14.22 5.42 13.06
C SER A 50 13.75 4.62 11.86
N LEU A 51 12.59 3.96 11.98
CA LEU A 51 11.99 3.22 10.87
C LEU A 51 11.57 4.17 9.74
N LEU A 52 11.02 5.34 10.07
CA LEU A 52 10.65 6.35 9.08
C LEU A 52 11.88 6.93 8.37
N GLU A 53 12.99 7.13 9.07
CA GLU A 53 14.26 7.56 8.48
C GLU A 53 14.82 6.51 7.51
N GLU A 54 14.80 5.24 7.89
CA GLU A 54 15.24 4.14 7.02
C GLU A 54 14.40 4.05 5.74
N ILE A 55 13.10 4.27 5.83
CA ILE A 55 12.23 4.31 4.65
C ILE A 55 12.59 5.51 3.75
N GLN A 56 12.91 6.66 4.32
CA GLN A 56 13.35 7.82 3.52
C GLN A 56 14.67 7.54 2.82
N HIS A 57 15.63 6.91 3.49
CA HIS A 57 16.89 6.48 2.89
C HIS A 57 16.65 5.47 1.76
N PHE A 58 15.76 4.50 1.98
CA PHE A 58 15.36 3.55 0.94
C PHE A 58 14.78 4.26 -0.29
N ARG A 59 13.89 5.23 -0.12
CA ARG A 59 13.33 6.01 -1.25
C ARG A 59 14.40 6.73 -2.04
N ALA A 60 15.34 7.37 -1.34
CA ALA A 60 16.44 8.11 -1.97
C ALA A 60 17.37 7.19 -2.77
N ALA A 61 17.63 6.00 -2.24
CA ALA A 61 18.50 5.00 -2.89
C ALA A 61 17.84 4.31 -4.10
N HIS A 62 16.50 4.32 -4.16
CA HIS A 62 15.76 3.59 -5.18
C HIS A 62 14.74 4.51 -5.90
N PRO A 63 15.20 5.44 -6.73
CA PRO A 63 14.31 6.33 -7.48
C PRO A 63 13.40 5.53 -8.43
N VAL A 64 12.18 6.00 -8.60
CA VAL A 64 11.20 5.39 -9.52
C VAL A 64 11.28 6.10 -10.87
N PRO A 65 11.32 5.36 -11.99
CA PRO A 65 11.24 5.96 -13.32
C PRO A 65 9.96 6.78 -13.51
N PRO A 66 9.97 7.80 -14.37
CA PRO A 66 8.82 8.69 -14.57
C PRO A 66 7.52 7.96 -14.93
N GLU A 67 7.62 6.86 -15.68
CA GLU A 67 6.48 6.02 -16.08
C GLU A 67 5.78 5.36 -14.87
N GLY A 68 6.56 5.03 -13.82
CA GLY A 68 6.02 4.45 -12.59
C GLY A 68 5.53 5.49 -11.59
N ALA A 69 6.03 6.72 -11.67
CA ALA A 69 5.71 7.75 -10.68
C ALA A 69 4.22 8.08 -10.62
N ALA A 70 3.51 8.06 -11.77
CA ALA A 70 2.08 8.30 -11.85
C ALA A 70 1.23 7.21 -11.16
N ARG A 71 1.82 6.05 -10.83
CA ARG A 71 1.17 4.92 -10.18
C ARG A 71 1.46 4.86 -8.67
N ILE A 72 2.23 5.78 -8.14
CA ILE A 72 2.43 5.89 -6.69
C ILE A 72 1.12 6.41 -6.10
N PRO A 73 0.51 5.68 -5.15
CA PRO A 73 -0.78 6.08 -4.60
C PRO A 73 -0.66 7.37 -3.78
N ALA A 74 -1.74 8.15 -3.79
CA ALA A 74 -1.95 9.26 -2.88
C ALA A 74 -3.06 8.86 -1.89
N PRO A 75 -2.73 8.23 -0.75
CA PRO A 75 -3.72 7.69 0.17
C PRO A 75 -4.58 8.79 0.76
N GLN A 76 -5.87 8.46 0.94
CA GLN A 76 -6.88 9.37 1.50
C GLN A 76 -7.16 9.11 2.99
N CYS A 77 -6.68 7.99 3.48
CA CYS A 77 -6.83 7.57 4.86
C CYS A 77 -5.63 6.76 5.33
N LEU A 78 -5.33 6.86 6.62
CA LEU A 78 -4.29 6.10 7.27
C LEU A 78 -4.84 4.75 7.75
N TYR A 79 -4.02 3.71 7.65
CA TYR A 79 -4.23 2.45 8.38
C TYR A 79 -3.72 2.64 9.82
N TYR A 80 -4.63 2.49 10.77
CA TYR A 80 -4.31 2.54 12.19
C TYR A 80 -3.98 1.15 12.71
N GLY A 81 -2.79 0.99 13.27
CA GLY A 81 -2.29 -0.29 13.76
C GLY A 81 -0.77 -0.31 13.76
N LYS A 82 -0.17 0.41 14.72
CA LYS A 82 1.27 0.60 14.83
C LYS A 82 2.08 -0.68 14.67
N GLU A 83 1.78 -1.73 15.42
CA GLU A 83 2.55 -2.98 15.42
C GLU A 83 2.55 -3.66 14.04
N VAL A 84 1.39 -3.69 13.37
CA VAL A 84 1.26 -4.26 12.03
C VAL A 84 2.03 -3.41 11.02
N TRP A 85 1.92 -2.09 11.15
CA TRP A 85 2.58 -1.15 10.27
C TRP A 85 4.11 -1.26 10.37
N GLU A 86 4.65 -1.24 11.59
CA GLU A 86 6.10 -1.36 11.85
C GLU A 86 6.64 -2.71 11.39
N SER A 87 5.93 -3.79 11.68
CA SER A 87 6.33 -5.13 11.23
C SER A 87 6.36 -5.24 9.71
N ALA A 88 5.35 -4.71 9.02
CA ALA A 88 5.28 -4.72 7.57
C ALA A 88 6.41 -3.87 6.95
N ALA A 89 6.62 -2.66 7.46
CA ALA A 89 7.66 -1.78 6.98
C ALA A 89 9.07 -2.34 7.20
N ALA A 90 9.34 -2.91 8.37
CA ALA A 90 10.61 -3.55 8.67
C ALA A 90 10.88 -4.75 7.74
N ALA A 91 9.88 -5.60 7.50
CA ALA A 91 10.01 -6.71 6.57
C ALA A 91 10.37 -6.24 5.15
N LEU A 92 9.73 -5.16 4.67
CA LEU A 92 10.02 -4.58 3.37
C LEU A 92 11.44 -4.01 3.28
N LEU A 93 11.91 -3.32 4.31
CA LEU A 93 13.29 -2.82 4.38
C LEU A 93 14.31 -3.95 4.34
N CYS A 94 13.97 -5.11 4.94
CA CYS A 94 14.77 -6.33 4.86
C CYS A 94 14.65 -7.08 3.51
N GLY A 95 13.94 -6.52 2.53
CA GLY A 95 13.77 -7.15 1.22
C GLY A 95 12.77 -8.30 1.19
N GLN A 96 11.97 -8.47 2.23
CA GLN A 96 10.98 -9.54 2.31
C GLN A 96 9.70 -9.16 1.55
N HIS A 97 9.01 -10.18 1.05
CA HIS A 97 7.68 -10.03 0.45
C HIS A 97 6.62 -10.09 1.55
N LEU A 98 5.57 -9.30 1.38
CA LEU A 98 4.44 -9.30 2.31
C LEU A 98 3.24 -10.01 1.71
N LEU A 99 2.61 -10.82 2.54
CA LEU A 99 1.31 -11.42 2.30
C LEU A 99 0.35 -10.92 3.37
N LEU A 100 -0.61 -10.07 2.99
CA LEU A 100 -1.64 -9.59 3.91
C LEU A 100 -2.87 -10.51 3.82
N ALA A 101 -3.12 -11.28 4.85
CA ALA A 101 -4.26 -12.18 4.95
C ALA A 101 -5.16 -11.78 6.12
N GLY A 102 -6.47 -11.95 5.98
CA GLY A 102 -7.42 -11.64 7.05
C GLY A 102 -8.85 -11.45 6.53
N PRO A 103 -9.82 -11.22 7.42
CA PRO A 103 -11.22 -11.00 7.07
C PRO A 103 -11.42 -9.81 6.12
N LYS A 104 -12.59 -9.77 5.47
CA LYS A 104 -13.00 -8.60 4.68
C LYS A 104 -13.05 -7.33 5.54
N ALA A 105 -12.84 -6.18 4.91
CA ALA A 105 -12.95 -4.87 5.53
C ALA A 105 -11.99 -4.61 6.72
N THR A 106 -10.88 -5.31 6.82
CA THR A 106 -9.86 -5.08 7.86
C THR A 106 -8.79 -4.06 7.46
N GLY A 107 -8.98 -3.32 6.37
CA GLY A 107 -8.06 -2.26 5.93
C GLY A 107 -6.79 -2.75 5.23
N LYS A 108 -6.72 -4.01 4.78
CA LYS A 108 -5.54 -4.55 4.08
C LYS A 108 -5.11 -3.68 2.88
N ASN A 109 -6.07 -3.25 2.06
CA ASN A 109 -5.79 -2.41 0.91
C ASN A 109 -5.27 -1.02 1.34
N VAL A 110 -5.85 -0.46 2.40
CA VAL A 110 -5.39 0.81 2.96
C VAL A 110 -3.95 0.71 3.44
N LEU A 111 -3.60 -0.34 4.18
CA LEU A 111 -2.23 -0.58 4.62
C LEU A 111 -1.27 -0.68 3.44
N ALA A 112 -1.65 -1.43 2.41
CA ALA A 112 -0.82 -1.59 1.24
C ALA A 112 -0.61 -0.30 0.45
N GLU A 113 -1.67 0.50 0.25
CA GLU A 113 -1.58 1.81 -0.37
C GLU A 113 -0.69 2.77 0.45
N ASN A 114 -0.84 2.73 1.78
CA ASN A 114 0.00 3.53 2.67
C ASN A 114 1.47 3.13 2.58
N LEU A 115 1.77 1.83 2.63
CA LEU A 115 3.13 1.31 2.45
C LEU A 115 3.71 1.74 1.09
N ALA A 116 2.94 1.56 0.01
CA ALA A 116 3.38 1.97 -1.32
C ALA A 116 3.68 3.46 -1.41
N ALA A 117 2.82 4.30 -0.86
CA ALA A 117 3.00 5.74 -0.83
C ALA A 117 4.26 6.14 -0.07
N VAL A 118 4.46 5.57 1.12
CA VAL A 118 5.58 5.90 2.00
C VAL A 118 6.91 5.38 1.43
N PHE A 119 6.93 4.18 0.86
CA PHE A 119 8.09 3.66 0.14
C PHE A 119 8.30 4.30 -1.24
N GLY A 120 7.34 5.10 -1.72
CA GLY A 120 7.39 5.72 -3.04
C GLY A 120 7.35 4.71 -4.17
N ARG A 121 6.52 3.66 -4.05
CA ARG A 121 6.45 2.56 -5.02
C ARG A 121 5.15 2.56 -5.82
N PRO A 122 5.23 2.25 -7.11
CA PRO A 122 4.05 2.12 -7.95
C PRO A 122 3.20 0.90 -7.56
N VAL A 123 1.89 1.00 -7.82
CA VAL A 123 0.92 -0.05 -7.55
C VAL A 123 0.32 -0.55 -8.86
N TRP A 124 0.17 -1.87 -8.98
CA TRP A 124 -0.59 -2.52 -10.03
C TRP A 124 -1.66 -3.39 -9.39
N ASP A 125 -2.90 -3.18 -9.80
CA ASP A 125 -4.03 -4.00 -9.38
C ASP A 125 -4.23 -5.16 -10.35
N VAL A 126 -4.13 -6.37 -9.84
CA VAL A 126 -4.39 -7.59 -10.61
C VAL A 126 -5.56 -8.34 -9.99
N SER A 127 -6.63 -8.49 -10.75
CA SER A 127 -7.78 -9.28 -10.33
C SER A 127 -7.46 -10.77 -10.45
N MET A 128 -7.42 -11.45 -9.30
CA MET A 128 -7.24 -12.91 -9.26
C MET A 128 -8.61 -13.58 -9.35
N TYR A 129 -8.77 -14.48 -10.34
CA TYR A 129 -9.94 -15.33 -10.50
C TYR A 129 -9.49 -16.77 -10.78
N VAL A 130 -10.40 -17.70 -10.72
CA VAL A 130 -10.08 -19.15 -10.75
C VAL A 130 -9.21 -19.60 -11.93
N ASN A 131 -9.24 -18.87 -13.04
CA ASN A 131 -8.51 -19.19 -14.27
C ASN A 131 -7.29 -18.31 -14.51
N VAL A 132 -6.80 -17.57 -13.50
CA VAL A 132 -5.55 -16.80 -13.64
C VAL A 132 -4.38 -17.79 -13.60
N ASP A 133 -3.65 -17.86 -14.69
CA ASP A 133 -2.41 -18.61 -14.81
C ASP A 133 -1.17 -17.73 -14.57
N ALA A 134 -0.02 -18.37 -14.48
CA ALA A 134 1.24 -17.66 -14.26
C ALA A 134 1.58 -16.68 -15.39
N ALA A 135 1.09 -16.90 -16.61
CA ALA A 135 1.33 -16.04 -17.77
C ALA A 135 0.58 -14.70 -17.65
N ALA A 136 -0.51 -14.64 -16.90
CA ALA A 136 -1.25 -13.42 -16.63
C ALA A 136 -0.58 -12.51 -15.57
N LEU A 137 0.45 -13.03 -14.89
CA LEU A 137 1.14 -12.36 -13.78
C LEU A 137 2.55 -11.84 -14.17
N ILE A 138 2.99 -12.11 -15.40
CA ILE A 138 4.33 -11.72 -15.88
C ILE A 138 4.25 -10.50 -16.80
#